data_04f9b59d002d7e18532b402b35d7b679
#
_entry.id   04f9b59d002d7e18532b402b35d7b679
#
_cell.length_a   1.000
_cell.length_b   1.000
_cell.length_c   1.000
_cell.angle_alpha   90.00
_cell.angle_beta   90.00
_cell.angle_gamma   90.00
#
_symmetry.space_group_name_H-M   'P 1'
#
loop_
_entity.id
_entity.type
_entity.pdbx_description
1 polymer ?
#
loop_
_entity_poly.entity_id
_entity_poly.type
_entity_poly.pdbx_seq_one_letter_code
_entity_poly.pdbx_strand_id
1 'polypeptide(L)'
;EDNLFRPFADHISIDSPQFFNRIHNHSTWGNAAVGMIGLVMGDDELVERALYGIPFEEIDVAAKDDDGGFIFDKDGRAGFLANLDEPFSPDGYYTEGPYYQRYAMYPFLVFAQGLHNARPELDIFSQKDGVLLKAVDALLNLSDADGEFFPLNDGQKGMSYQTASLVSAVNIAYLVGGEDPRLLGIAEEQGKVLLDDAGIAVALGIRDGKAQPFDKRSVNLSDGPDGSQGGLAVLRQGDEHLTLVFKYGAQGLSHGHYDKLSFSLFEKGDEVLQDYGLVRFVNIEQKGGGNYLKENTTWAKQTIAHNALVQNETSHFGGKYEIGSQHHSELYFYDDANS
;
A
#
# COMPACT_ATOMS: atom_id res chain seq x y z
N GLU A 1 -7.85 18.90 -26.02
CA GLU A 1 -8.21 18.54 -24.62
C GLU A 1 -9.52 17.75 -24.63
N ASP A 2 -10.64 18.32 -25.07
CA ASP A 2 -11.98 17.69 -25.07
C ASP A 2 -12.08 16.40 -25.89
N ASN A 3 -11.24 16.24 -26.91
CA ASN A 3 -11.23 15.05 -27.78
C ASN A 3 -10.32 13.91 -27.27
N LEU A 4 -9.60 14.13 -26.19
CA LEU A 4 -8.69 13.13 -25.64
C LEU A 4 -8.91 12.95 -24.13
N PHE A 5 -8.68 13.99 -23.34
CA PHE A 5 -8.64 13.86 -21.88
C PHE A 5 -10.02 13.57 -21.26
N ARG A 6 -11.08 14.31 -21.69
CA ARG A 6 -12.43 14.07 -21.18
C ARG A 6 -12.94 12.66 -21.50
N PRO A 7 -12.84 12.14 -22.76
CA PRO A 7 -13.21 10.76 -23.05
C PRO A 7 -12.44 9.72 -22.25
N PHE A 8 -11.14 9.95 -21.96
CA PHE A 8 -10.36 9.05 -21.11
C PHE A 8 -10.87 9.06 -19.66
N ALA A 9 -11.12 10.25 -19.11
CA ALA A 9 -11.63 10.38 -17.75
C ALA A 9 -13.00 9.70 -17.60
N ASP A 10 -13.90 9.91 -18.56
CA ASP A 10 -15.22 9.27 -18.56
C ASP A 10 -15.12 7.76 -18.72
N HIS A 11 -14.24 7.27 -19.61
CA HIS A 11 -14.01 5.83 -19.77
C HIS A 11 -13.49 5.16 -18.48
N ILE A 12 -12.56 5.80 -17.78
CA ILE A 12 -12.00 5.28 -16.53
C ILE A 12 -13.05 5.31 -15.40
N SER A 13 -13.84 6.38 -15.31
CA SER A 13 -14.74 6.58 -14.17
C SER A 13 -16.16 6.09 -14.43
N ILE A 14 -16.78 6.46 -15.56
CA ILE A 14 -18.20 6.18 -15.85
C ILE A 14 -18.38 4.82 -16.52
N ASP A 15 -17.56 4.50 -17.53
CA ASP A 15 -17.68 3.24 -18.27
C ASP A 15 -17.08 2.04 -17.52
N SER A 16 -16.16 2.31 -16.57
CA SER A 16 -15.45 1.28 -15.80
C SER A 16 -15.52 1.54 -14.28
N PRO A 17 -16.73 1.77 -13.71
CA PRO A 17 -16.88 2.17 -12.32
C PRO A 17 -16.36 1.12 -11.33
N GLN A 18 -16.32 -0.15 -11.71
CA GLN A 18 -15.77 -1.24 -10.90
C GLN A 18 -14.27 -1.08 -10.59
N PHE A 19 -13.52 -0.36 -11.43
CA PHE A 19 -12.10 -0.06 -11.21
C PHE A 19 -11.86 1.33 -10.65
N PHE A 20 -12.86 2.19 -10.64
CA PHE A 20 -12.74 3.57 -10.19
C PHE A 20 -13.38 3.78 -8.82
N ASN A 21 -14.55 3.20 -8.61
CA ASN A 21 -15.43 3.51 -7.48
C ASN A 21 -15.42 2.38 -6.45
N ARG A 22 -14.26 2.15 -5.80
CA ARG A 22 -14.09 1.12 -4.77
C ARG A 22 -12.93 1.44 -3.84
N ILE A 23 -12.85 0.73 -2.72
CA ILE A 23 -11.71 0.77 -1.80
C ILE A 23 -10.73 -0.33 -2.19
N HIS A 24 -9.73 0.02 -2.98
CA HIS A 24 -8.77 -0.95 -3.51
C HIS A 24 -7.56 -0.24 -4.15
N ASN A 25 -6.40 -0.91 -4.19
CA ASN A 25 -5.20 -0.34 -4.80
C ASN A 25 -5.40 0.07 -6.28
N HIS A 26 -6.21 -0.65 -7.06
CA HIS A 26 -6.50 -0.29 -8.45
C HIS A 26 -7.26 1.04 -8.57
N SER A 27 -8.21 1.30 -7.66
CA SER A 27 -9.02 2.53 -7.72
C SER A 27 -8.18 3.77 -7.50
N THR A 28 -7.10 3.68 -6.72
CA THR A 28 -6.20 4.83 -6.52
C THR A 28 -5.59 5.31 -7.83
N TRP A 29 -5.29 4.39 -8.76
CA TRP A 29 -4.81 4.73 -10.09
C TRP A 29 -5.89 5.42 -10.93
N GLY A 30 -7.10 4.90 -10.91
CA GLY A 30 -8.24 5.50 -11.61
C GLY A 30 -8.56 6.89 -11.07
N ASN A 31 -8.66 7.03 -9.74
CA ASN A 31 -8.92 8.31 -9.09
C ASN A 31 -7.81 9.33 -9.40
N ALA A 32 -6.54 8.96 -9.26
CA ALA A 32 -5.43 9.84 -9.57
C ALA A 32 -5.42 10.26 -11.05
N ALA A 33 -5.67 9.32 -11.98
CA ALA A 33 -5.69 9.63 -13.41
C ALA A 33 -6.80 10.63 -13.76
N VAL A 34 -8.03 10.40 -13.29
CA VAL A 34 -9.18 11.30 -13.53
C VAL A 34 -8.94 12.66 -12.87
N GLY A 35 -8.46 12.66 -11.62
CA GLY A 35 -8.17 13.89 -10.89
C GLY A 35 -7.07 14.73 -11.54
N MET A 36 -5.97 14.11 -11.99
CA MET A 36 -4.89 14.81 -12.71
C MET A 36 -5.37 15.37 -14.04
N ILE A 37 -6.23 14.65 -14.77
CA ILE A 37 -6.87 15.18 -15.98
C ILE A 37 -7.72 16.42 -15.62
N GLY A 38 -8.51 16.36 -14.55
CA GLY A 38 -9.31 17.49 -14.07
C GLY A 38 -8.46 18.71 -13.73
N LEU A 39 -7.35 18.52 -13.00
CA LEU A 39 -6.42 19.60 -12.67
C LEU A 39 -5.80 20.24 -13.93
N VAL A 40 -5.37 19.44 -14.90
CA VAL A 40 -4.76 19.93 -16.14
C VAL A 40 -5.77 20.68 -17.02
N MET A 41 -7.02 20.22 -17.05
CA MET A 41 -8.10 20.86 -17.83
C MET A 41 -8.73 22.07 -17.12
N GLY A 42 -8.51 22.23 -15.82
CA GLY A 42 -9.28 23.16 -15.00
C GLY A 42 -10.75 22.74 -14.83
N ASP A 43 -11.00 21.43 -14.84
CA ASP A 43 -12.33 20.83 -14.74
C ASP A 43 -12.59 20.34 -13.32
N ASP A 44 -13.26 21.19 -12.53
CA ASP A 44 -13.57 20.89 -11.12
C ASP A 44 -14.47 19.67 -10.96
N GLU A 45 -15.36 19.37 -11.92
CA GLU A 45 -16.21 18.19 -11.85
C GLU A 45 -15.39 16.89 -11.85
N LEU A 46 -14.34 16.82 -12.69
CA LEU A 46 -13.44 15.65 -12.70
C LEU A 46 -12.62 15.55 -11.43
N VAL A 47 -12.17 16.67 -10.88
CA VAL A 47 -11.46 16.69 -9.60
C VAL A 47 -12.35 16.19 -8.45
N GLU A 48 -13.57 16.70 -8.34
CA GLU A 48 -14.54 16.27 -7.33
C GLU A 48 -14.90 14.79 -7.51
N ARG A 49 -15.11 14.33 -8.74
CA ARG A 49 -15.36 12.93 -9.06
C ARG A 49 -14.19 12.02 -8.59
N ALA A 50 -12.96 12.46 -8.81
CA ALA A 50 -11.79 11.73 -8.34
C ALA A 50 -11.69 11.69 -6.82
N LEU A 51 -11.99 12.79 -6.15
CA LEU A 51 -11.90 12.90 -4.68
C LEU A 51 -12.97 12.05 -3.97
N TYR A 52 -14.21 12.08 -4.45
CA TYR A 52 -15.37 11.52 -3.74
C TYR A 52 -15.99 10.29 -4.42
N GLY A 53 -15.54 9.93 -5.61
CA GLY A 53 -16.16 8.86 -6.40
C GLY A 53 -17.45 9.29 -7.09
N ILE A 54 -18.15 8.31 -7.65
CA ILE A 54 -19.47 8.45 -8.26
C ILE A 54 -20.50 7.99 -7.24
N PRO A 55 -21.60 8.74 -7.02
CA PRO A 55 -22.68 8.31 -6.13
C PRO A 55 -23.22 6.93 -6.52
N PHE A 56 -23.53 6.10 -5.52
CA PHE A 56 -23.97 4.72 -5.76
C PHE A 56 -25.20 4.64 -6.67
N GLU A 57 -26.10 5.61 -6.57
CA GLU A 57 -27.33 5.69 -7.35
C GLU A 57 -27.08 5.92 -8.85
N GLU A 58 -25.90 6.41 -9.19
CA GLU A 58 -25.49 6.69 -10.58
C GLU A 58 -24.72 5.53 -11.21
N ILE A 59 -24.40 4.49 -10.44
CA ILE A 59 -23.63 3.35 -10.90
C ILE A 59 -24.56 2.23 -11.38
N ASP A 60 -24.26 1.64 -12.53
CA ASP A 60 -24.90 0.39 -12.95
C ASP A 60 -24.44 -0.75 -12.04
N VAL A 61 -25.26 -1.10 -11.05
CA VAL A 61 -24.97 -2.18 -10.09
C VAL A 61 -24.86 -3.58 -10.72
N ALA A 62 -25.24 -3.73 -11.99
CA ALA A 62 -25.00 -4.96 -12.73
C ALA A 62 -23.55 -5.09 -13.18
N ALA A 63 -22.77 -4.01 -13.21
CA ALA A 63 -21.35 -4.04 -13.49
C ALA A 63 -20.64 -4.69 -12.31
N LYS A 64 -19.88 -5.74 -12.60
CA LYS A 64 -19.06 -6.49 -11.63
C LYS A 64 -17.65 -6.64 -12.16
N ASP A 65 -16.71 -6.71 -11.24
CA ASP A 65 -15.34 -7.13 -11.55
C ASP A 65 -15.04 -8.52 -10.98
N ASP A 66 -13.85 -9.02 -11.26
CA ASP A 66 -13.40 -10.34 -10.83
C ASP A 66 -13.23 -10.43 -9.30
N ASP A 67 -13.10 -9.29 -8.62
CA ASP A 67 -12.91 -9.19 -7.17
C ASP A 67 -14.23 -9.04 -6.39
N GLY A 68 -15.37 -9.22 -7.04
CA GLY A 68 -16.67 -9.28 -6.37
C GLY A 68 -17.49 -8.00 -6.40
N GLY A 69 -17.15 -7.02 -7.24
CA GLY A 69 -17.94 -5.81 -7.47
C GLY A 69 -17.47 -4.60 -6.65
N PHE A 70 -18.38 -3.68 -6.41
CA PHE A 70 -18.08 -2.41 -5.74
C PHE A 70 -17.85 -2.59 -4.24
N ILE A 71 -16.80 -1.96 -3.73
CA ILE A 71 -16.49 -1.88 -2.31
C ILE A 71 -16.50 -0.40 -1.93
N PHE A 72 -17.26 -0.06 -0.90
CA PHE A 72 -17.34 1.29 -0.34
C PHE A 72 -16.82 1.27 1.11
N ASP A 73 -16.48 2.44 1.62
CA ASP A 73 -16.23 2.59 3.04
C ASP A 73 -17.52 2.39 3.86
N LYS A 74 -17.39 2.43 5.20
CA LYS A 74 -18.52 2.26 6.13
C LYS A 74 -19.65 3.29 5.94
N ASP A 75 -19.34 4.44 5.33
CA ASP A 75 -20.28 5.52 5.08
C ASP A 75 -20.81 5.49 3.63
N GLY A 76 -20.49 4.43 2.88
CA GLY A 76 -20.89 4.27 1.48
C GLY A 76 -20.14 5.16 0.50
N ARG A 77 -18.93 5.63 0.90
CA ARG A 77 -18.10 6.49 0.08
C ARG A 77 -17.09 5.67 -0.73
N ALA A 78 -16.64 6.25 -1.83
CA ALA A 78 -15.53 5.77 -2.63
C ALA A 78 -14.65 6.95 -3.05
N GLY A 79 -13.77 6.75 -4.02
CA GLY A 79 -12.87 7.80 -4.49
C GLY A 79 -11.59 7.91 -3.66
N PHE A 80 -10.80 8.92 -3.98
CA PHE A 80 -9.46 9.11 -3.44
C PHE A 80 -9.44 9.27 -1.91
N LEU A 81 -10.35 10.09 -1.36
CA LEU A 81 -10.38 10.34 0.09
C LEU A 81 -10.80 9.09 0.87
N ALA A 82 -11.77 8.34 0.38
CA ALA A 82 -12.15 7.07 1.02
C ALA A 82 -11.01 6.04 0.97
N ASN A 83 -10.23 6.04 -0.11
CA ASN A 83 -9.01 5.22 -0.22
C ASN A 83 -7.85 5.71 0.67
N LEU A 84 -7.87 6.94 1.18
CA LEU A 84 -6.99 7.37 2.26
C LEU A 84 -7.48 6.86 3.61
N ASP A 85 -8.79 6.84 3.82
CA ASP A 85 -9.38 6.51 5.12
C ASP A 85 -9.37 5.02 5.43
N GLU A 86 -9.77 4.16 4.50
CA GLU A 86 -10.06 2.76 4.79
C GLU A 86 -8.86 1.81 4.74
N PRO A 87 -8.02 1.79 3.67
CA PRO A 87 -6.92 0.82 3.60
C PRO A 87 -5.76 1.14 4.52
N PHE A 88 -5.58 2.42 4.90
CA PHE A 88 -4.49 2.82 5.79
C PHE A 88 -4.91 2.79 7.26
N SER A 89 -4.05 2.26 8.10
CA SER A 89 -4.13 2.48 9.54
C SER A 89 -3.67 3.90 9.91
N PRO A 90 -3.94 4.37 11.13
CA PRO A 90 -3.40 5.64 11.63
C PRO A 90 -1.86 5.73 11.63
N ASP A 91 -1.18 4.59 11.61
CA ASP A 91 0.28 4.47 11.57
C ASP A 91 0.84 4.46 10.14
N GLY A 92 -0.02 4.48 9.12
CA GLY A 92 0.38 4.44 7.72
C GLY A 92 0.60 3.04 7.15
N TYR A 93 0.23 1.98 7.87
CA TYR A 93 0.22 0.63 7.32
C TYR A 93 -0.98 0.46 6.38
N TYR A 94 -0.73 -0.14 5.21
CA TYR A 94 -1.75 -0.43 4.20
C TYR A 94 -2.19 -1.89 4.33
N THR A 95 -3.45 -2.12 4.59
CA THR A 95 -3.97 -3.45 4.95
C THR A 95 -3.72 -4.55 3.90
N GLU A 96 -3.56 -4.19 2.62
CA GLU A 96 -3.21 -5.16 1.55
C GLU A 96 -1.74 -5.64 1.63
N GLY A 97 -0.92 -5.03 2.48
CA GLY A 97 0.48 -5.38 2.70
C GLY A 97 1.48 -4.53 1.90
N PRO A 98 2.80 -4.67 2.21
CA PRO A 98 3.85 -3.77 1.72
C PRO A 98 3.95 -3.72 0.19
N TYR A 99 3.76 -4.84 -0.48
CA TYR A 99 3.84 -4.91 -1.94
C TYR A 99 2.78 -4.05 -2.62
N TYR A 100 1.52 -4.12 -2.16
CA TYR A 100 0.43 -3.32 -2.69
C TYR A 100 0.47 -1.88 -2.19
N GLN A 101 0.92 -1.66 -0.95
CA GLN A 101 1.21 -0.31 -0.46
C GLN A 101 2.21 0.40 -1.39
N ARG A 102 3.33 -0.24 -1.74
CA ARG A 102 4.29 0.27 -2.71
C ARG A 102 3.62 0.65 -4.05
N TYR A 103 2.73 -0.21 -4.54
CA TYR A 103 2.03 0.03 -5.80
C TYR A 103 1.07 1.23 -5.71
N ALA A 104 0.31 1.31 -4.63
CA ALA A 104 -0.66 2.38 -4.38
C ALA A 104 0.01 3.73 -4.08
N MET A 105 1.19 3.75 -3.44
CA MET A 105 1.88 5.00 -3.06
C MET A 105 2.18 5.91 -4.26
N TYR A 106 2.40 5.37 -5.45
CA TYR A 106 2.67 6.19 -6.64
C TYR A 106 1.48 7.11 -6.99
N PRO A 107 0.29 6.58 -7.31
CA PRO A 107 -0.86 7.44 -7.60
C PRO A 107 -1.28 8.31 -6.40
N PHE A 108 -1.17 7.79 -5.17
CA PHE A 108 -1.48 8.58 -3.98
C PHE A 108 -0.61 9.84 -3.90
N LEU A 109 0.68 9.71 -3.96
CA LEU A 109 1.59 10.86 -3.76
C LEU A 109 1.59 11.81 -4.96
N VAL A 110 1.52 11.28 -6.18
CA VAL A 110 1.50 12.13 -7.39
C VAL A 110 0.22 12.98 -7.43
N PHE A 111 -0.94 12.38 -7.16
CA PHE A 111 -2.18 13.15 -7.14
C PHE A 111 -2.27 14.10 -5.94
N ALA A 112 -1.82 13.65 -4.76
CA ALA A 112 -1.74 14.52 -3.58
C ALA A 112 -0.84 15.74 -3.82
N GLN A 113 0.31 15.58 -4.49
CA GLN A 113 1.17 16.71 -4.88
C GLN A 113 0.46 17.64 -5.86
N GLY A 114 -0.25 17.10 -6.85
CA GLY A 114 -1.08 17.89 -7.77
C GLY A 114 -2.14 18.71 -7.04
N LEU A 115 -2.86 18.09 -6.10
CA LEU A 115 -3.85 18.75 -5.25
C LEU A 115 -3.21 19.81 -4.34
N HIS A 116 -2.09 19.49 -3.70
CA HIS A 116 -1.36 20.44 -2.85
C HIS A 116 -1.01 21.73 -3.61
N ASN A 117 -0.59 21.60 -4.86
CA ASN A 117 -0.21 22.75 -5.67
C ASN A 117 -1.43 23.53 -6.23
N ALA A 118 -2.48 22.83 -6.64
CA ALA A 118 -3.62 23.43 -7.33
C ALA A 118 -4.82 23.75 -6.41
N ARG A 119 -4.97 23.01 -5.31
CA ARG A 119 -6.09 23.09 -4.35
C ARG A 119 -5.57 23.06 -2.91
N PRO A 120 -4.70 24.03 -2.50
CA PRO A 120 -4.06 24.03 -1.19
C PRO A 120 -5.04 24.07 -0.02
N GLU A 121 -6.28 24.53 -0.24
CA GLU A 121 -7.34 24.55 0.77
C GLU A 121 -7.78 23.15 1.23
N LEU A 122 -7.50 22.11 0.46
CA LEU A 122 -7.80 20.71 0.85
C LEU A 122 -6.84 20.18 1.90
N ASP A 123 -5.68 20.80 2.05
CA ASP A 123 -4.62 20.37 2.97
C ASP A 123 -4.38 18.84 2.95
N ILE A 124 -4.22 18.34 1.73
CA ILE A 124 -4.29 16.89 1.45
C ILE A 124 -3.24 16.06 2.21
N PHE A 125 -2.06 16.64 2.49
CA PHE A 125 -1.02 15.95 3.25
C PHE A 125 -1.26 15.93 4.75
N SER A 126 -2.20 16.74 5.28
CA SER A 126 -2.65 16.67 6.68
C SER A 126 -3.85 15.73 6.87
N GLN A 127 -4.45 15.23 5.80
CA GLN A 127 -5.58 14.31 5.91
C GLN A 127 -5.21 13.06 6.72
N LYS A 128 -6.15 12.61 7.56
CA LYS A 128 -5.95 11.47 8.47
C LYS A 128 -4.64 11.56 9.25
N ASP A 129 -4.38 12.75 9.83
CA ASP A 129 -3.17 13.04 10.61
C ASP A 129 -1.86 12.74 9.87
N GLY A 130 -1.81 13.12 8.59
CA GLY A 130 -0.61 12.98 7.76
C GLY A 130 -0.34 11.56 7.29
N VAL A 131 -1.37 10.75 7.08
CA VAL A 131 -1.27 9.32 6.78
C VAL A 131 -0.36 9.02 5.58
N LEU A 132 -0.34 9.86 4.53
CA LEU A 132 0.52 9.61 3.36
C LEU A 132 2.01 9.70 3.70
N LEU A 133 2.41 10.63 4.56
CA LEU A 133 3.80 10.74 5.00
C LEU A 133 4.18 9.62 5.96
N LYS A 134 3.28 9.27 6.88
CA LYS A 134 3.44 8.10 7.75
C LYS A 134 3.56 6.81 6.94
N ALA A 135 2.80 6.69 5.84
CA ALA A 135 2.83 5.52 4.97
C ALA A 135 4.18 5.33 4.27
N VAL A 136 4.88 6.42 3.92
CA VAL A 136 6.25 6.32 3.39
C VAL A 136 7.19 5.78 4.45
N ASP A 137 7.18 6.34 5.66
CA ASP A 137 8.02 5.88 6.78
C ASP A 137 7.71 4.42 7.16
N ALA A 138 6.42 4.08 7.30
CA ALA A 138 5.98 2.71 7.59
C ALA A 138 6.50 1.72 6.54
N LEU A 139 6.32 2.04 5.25
CA LEU A 139 6.73 1.16 4.17
C LEU A 139 8.25 0.97 4.11
N LEU A 140 9.05 2.00 4.35
CA LEU A 140 10.51 1.88 4.43
C LEU A 140 10.95 0.95 5.58
N ASN A 141 10.24 0.98 6.71
CA ASN A 141 10.49 0.06 7.83
C ASN A 141 9.95 -1.37 7.57
N LEU A 142 9.12 -1.59 6.54
CA LEU A 142 8.62 -2.91 6.15
C LEU A 142 9.49 -3.58 5.08
N SER A 143 10.77 -3.30 5.09
CA SER A 143 11.77 -3.94 4.23
C SER A 143 12.86 -4.60 5.06
N ASP A 144 13.53 -5.61 4.50
CA ASP A 144 14.69 -6.28 5.08
C ASP A 144 15.97 -5.43 4.98
N ALA A 145 17.12 -6.01 5.34
CA ALA A 145 18.42 -5.34 5.31
C ALA A 145 18.80 -4.85 3.90
N ASP A 146 18.41 -5.58 2.86
CA ASP A 146 18.70 -5.28 1.46
C ASP A 146 17.68 -4.29 0.83
N GLY A 147 16.67 -3.87 1.61
CA GLY A 147 15.62 -2.97 1.17
C GLY A 147 14.49 -3.64 0.39
N GLU A 148 14.42 -4.97 0.40
CA GLU A 148 13.32 -5.72 -0.17
C GLU A 148 12.14 -5.76 0.81
N PHE A 149 10.92 -5.55 0.31
CA PHE A 149 9.72 -5.59 1.14
C PHE A 149 9.40 -7.01 1.59
N PHE A 150 9.01 -7.14 2.85
CA PHE A 150 8.54 -8.43 3.37
C PHE A 150 7.39 -8.97 2.53
N PRO A 151 7.43 -10.24 2.09
CA PRO A 151 6.47 -10.83 1.15
C PRO A 151 5.16 -11.23 1.82
N LEU A 152 4.53 -10.29 2.49
CA LEU A 152 3.25 -10.49 3.17
C LEU A 152 2.08 -10.44 2.19
N ASN A 153 1.03 -11.19 2.48
CA ASN A 153 -0.16 -11.29 1.62
C ASN A 153 0.22 -11.76 0.19
N ASP A 154 -0.44 -11.25 -0.85
CA ASP A 154 -0.04 -11.49 -2.24
C ASP A 154 1.24 -10.69 -2.62
N GLY A 155 2.19 -10.56 -1.71
CA GLY A 155 3.46 -9.86 -1.93
C GLY A 155 4.39 -10.65 -2.85
N GLN A 156 4.93 -10.00 -3.89
CA GLN A 156 5.95 -10.58 -4.75
C GLN A 156 7.33 -10.36 -4.14
N LYS A 157 8.13 -11.41 -4.00
CA LYS A 157 9.54 -11.33 -3.56
C LYS A 157 10.41 -10.56 -4.56
N GLY A 158 11.50 -10.01 -4.09
CA GLY A 158 12.44 -9.25 -4.90
C GLY A 158 11.96 -7.83 -5.25
N MET A 159 10.96 -7.30 -4.57
CA MET A 159 10.48 -5.93 -4.73
C MET A 159 11.00 -5.06 -3.60
N SER A 160 11.66 -3.96 -3.94
CA SER A 160 12.34 -3.09 -2.98
C SER A 160 11.91 -1.63 -3.11
N TYR A 161 12.39 -0.80 -2.21
CA TYR A 161 12.20 0.65 -2.28
C TYR A 161 12.96 1.32 -3.43
N GLN A 162 13.76 0.59 -4.22
CA GLN A 162 14.41 1.10 -5.44
C GLN A 162 13.46 1.18 -6.65
N THR A 163 12.21 0.77 -6.49
CA THR A 163 11.18 0.87 -7.55
C THR A 163 10.79 2.32 -7.84
N ALA A 164 10.35 2.60 -9.06
CA ALA A 164 9.94 3.96 -9.47
C ALA A 164 8.85 4.55 -8.55
N SER A 165 7.94 3.71 -8.06
CA SER A 165 6.88 4.14 -7.12
C SER A 165 7.46 4.74 -5.85
N LEU A 166 8.50 4.11 -5.28
CA LEU A 166 9.14 4.60 -4.06
C LEU A 166 10.10 5.76 -4.31
N VAL A 167 10.73 5.85 -5.48
CA VAL A 167 11.49 7.05 -5.87
C VAL A 167 10.56 8.27 -5.82
N SER A 168 9.37 8.16 -6.43
CA SER A 168 8.37 9.24 -6.39
C SER A 168 7.90 9.53 -4.97
N ALA A 169 7.58 8.49 -4.20
CA ALA A 169 7.11 8.64 -2.83
C ALA A 169 8.13 9.34 -1.92
N VAL A 170 9.39 8.91 -1.97
CA VAL A 170 10.49 9.48 -1.17
C VAL A 170 10.75 10.94 -1.56
N ASN A 171 10.79 11.24 -2.87
CA ASN A 171 11.06 12.62 -3.33
C ASN A 171 9.94 13.58 -2.91
N ILE A 172 8.66 13.18 -3.10
CA ILE A 172 7.53 14.01 -2.71
C ILE A 172 7.46 14.15 -1.20
N ALA A 173 7.62 13.06 -0.44
CA ALA A 173 7.62 13.10 1.02
C ALA A 173 8.75 13.98 1.58
N TYR A 174 9.92 13.98 0.97
CA TYR A 174 11.00 14.89 1.34
C TYR A 174 10.58 16.36 1.18
N LEU A 175 10.04 16.72 0.00
CA LEU A 175 9.66 18.09 -0.28
C LEU A 175 8.56 18.61 0.65
N VAL A 176 7.49 17.82 0.85
CA VAL A 176 6.30 18.28 1.59
C VAL A 176 6.33 17.93 3.07
N GLY A 177 7.15 16.97 3.48
CA GLY A 177 7.24 16.43 4.85
C GLY A 177 8.27 17.13 5.75
N GLY A 178 8.80 18.30 5.34
CA GLY A 178 9.73 19.07 6.17
C GLY A 178 11.20 18.74 5.97
N GLU A 179 11.57 18.20 4.82
CA GLU A 179 12.95 17.92 4.39
C GLU A 179 13.72 16.96 5.32
N ASP A 180 13.09 15.85 5.73
CA ASP A 180 13.74 14.84 6.56
C ASP A 180 15.02 14.29 5.87
N PRO A 181 16.22 14.51 6.44
CA PRO A 181 17.48 14.14 5.83
C PRO A 181 17.67 12.62 5.68
N ARG A 182 16.91 11.80 6.41
CA ARG A 182 16.93 10.33 6.30
C ARG A 182 16.33 9.87 4.96
N LEU A 183 15.36 10.61 4.43
CA LEU A 183 14.82 10.34 3.09
C LEU A 183 15.83 10.63 1.97
N LEU A 184 16.79 11.53 2.22
CA LEU A 184 17.91 11.73 1.29
C LEU A 184 18.84 10.51 1.27
N GLY A 185 19.06 9.84 2.41
CA GLY A 185 19.83 8.59 2.46
C GLY A 185 19.19 7.51 1.59
N ILE A 186 17.87 7.32 1.70
CA ILE A 186 17.14 6.41 0.79
C ILE A 186 17.26 6.83 -0.68
N ALA A 187 17.14 8.12 -0.97
CA ALA A 187 17.26 8.62 -2.35
C ALA A 187 18.67 8.42 -2.94
N GLU A 188 19.73 8.51 -2.13
CA GLU A 188 21.09 8.15 -2.56
C GLU A 188 21.20 6.66 -2.94
N GLU A 189 20.62 5.77 -2.13
CA GLU A 189 20.57 4.34 -2.43
C GLU A 189 19.73 4.03 -3.68
N GLN A 190 18.64 4.77 -3.88
CA GLN A 190 17.81 4.66 -5.09
C GLN A 190 18.55 5.12 -6.35
N GLY A 191 19.51 6.07 -6.23
CA GLY A 191 20.31 6.61 -7.32
C GLY A 191 19.51 7.32 -8.41
N LYS A 192 18.29 7.78 -8.09
CA LYS A 192 17.34 8.39 -9.02
C LYS A 192 16.54 9.47 -8.31
N VAL A 193 16.17 10.51 -9.06
CA VAL A 193 15.23 11.54 -8.60
C VAL A 193 14.19 11.82 -9.70
N LEU A 194 13.07 12.40 -9.32
CA LEU A 194 12.08 12.92 -10.26
C LEU A 194 12.63 14.14 -11.02
N LEU A 195 12.09 14.42 -12.20
CA LEU A 195 12.40 15.61 -12.99
C LEU A 195 11.36 16.71 -12.72
N ASP A 196 11.14 17.00 -11.46
CA ASP A 196 10.20 18.01 -10.94
C ASP A 196 10.78 18.70 -9.71
N ASP A 197 9.98 19.55 -9.05
CA ASP A 197 10.41 20.31 -7.86
C ASP A 197 10.82 19.38 -6.71
N ALA A 198 10.14 18.24 -6.54
CA ALA A 198 10.47 17.27 -5.49
C ALA A 198 11.83 16.62 -5.73
N GLY A 199 12.09 16.17 -6.95
CA GLY A 199 13.38 15.59 -7.30
C GLY A 199 14.52 16.61 -7.31
N ILE A 200 14.24 17.86 -7.70
CA ILE A 200 15.22 18.96 -7.60
C ILE A 200 15.58 19.22 -6.12
N ALA A 201 14.60 19.28 -5.22
CA ALA A 201 14.84 19.48 -3.78
C ALA A 201 15.72 18.35 -3.22
N VAL A 202 15.42 17.09 -3.55
CA VAL A 202 16.23 15.92 -3.15
C VAL A 202 17.66 16.03 -3.70
N ALA A 203 17.81 16.29 -4.99
CA ALA A 203 19.13 16.40 -5.62
C ALA A 203 19.99 17.52 -5.00
N LEU A 204 19.37 18.65 -4.66
CA LEU A 204 20.05 19.76 -3.97
C LEU A 204 20.42 19.35 -2.53
N GLY A 205 19.54 18.69 -1.80
CA GLY A 205 19.83 18.18 -0.46
C GLY A 205 21.02 17.23 -0.43
N ILE A 206 21.05 16.26 -1.35
CA ILE A 206 22.18 15.33 -1.52
C ILE A 206 23.46 16.05 -1.88
N ARG A 207 23.43 16.92 -2.91
CA ARG A 207 24.58 17.74 -3.33
C ARG A 207 25.17 18.54 -2.16
N ASP A 208 24.32 19.07 -1.30
CA ASP A 208 24.72 19.91 -0.16
C ASP A 208 25.18 19.08 1.06
N GLY A 209 25.27 17.74 0.92
CA GLY A 209 25.75 16.83 1.96
C GLY A 209 24.80 16.70 3.16
N LYS A 210 23.49 16.88 2.96
CA LYS A 210 22.49 16.79 4.04
C LYS A 210 22.00 15.36 4.29
N ALA A 211 22.30 14.40 3.41
CA ALA A 211 21.84 13.03 3.53
C ALA A 211 22.29 12.38 4.84
N GLN A 212 21.39 11.68 5.49
CA GLN A 212 21.64 10.87 6.67
C GLN A 212 21.14 9.43 6.43
N PRO A 213 21.77 8.42 7.02
CA PRO A 213 21.30 7.05 6.93
C PRO A 213 19.84 6.93 7.41
N PHE A 214 19.08 6.09 6.74
CA PHE A 214 17.77 5.67 7.21
C PHE A 214 17.93 4.38 8.01
N ASP A 215 18.11 4.54 9.33
CA ASP A 215 18.20 3.38 10.23
C ASP A 215 16.80 2.79 10.41
N LYS A 216 16.60 1.60 9.84
CA LYS A 216 15.34 0.86 10.02
C LYS A 216 15.20 0.46 11.48
N ARG A 217 14.00 0.63 12.02
CA ARG A 217 13.72 0.36 13.42
C ARG A 217 12.72 -0.77 13.61
N SER A 218 12.68 -1.34 14.82
CA SER A 218 11.55 -2.13 15.26
C SER A 218 10.29 -1.28 15.22
N VAL A 219 9.21 -1.83 14.67
CA VAL A 219 7.92 -1.14 14.56
C VAL A 219 6.78 -2.09 14.92
N ASN A 220 5.73 -1.53 15.51
CA ASN A 220 4.46 -2.19 15.65
C ASN A 220 3.41 -1.29 15.00
N LEU A 221 2.95 -1.70 13.82
CA LEU A 221 1.98 -0.95 13.02
C LEU A 221 0.60 -1.56 13.23
N SER A 222 -0.35 -0.75 13.61
CA SER A 222 -1.75 -1.16 13.71
C SER A 222 -2.36 -1.45 12.33
N ASP A 223 -3.46 -2.19 12.28
CA ASP A 223 -4.22 -2.48 11.05
C ASP A 223 -5.67 -2.05 11.20
N GLY A 224 -6.32 -1.86 10.06
CA GLY A 224 -7.67 -1.29 9.99
C GLY A 224 -7.71 0.24 10.03
N PRO A 225 -8.82 0.84 9.59
CA PRO A 225 -8.93 2.29 9.38
C PRO A 225 -8.76 3.12 10.66
N ASP A 226 -9.08 2.56 11.80
CA ASP A 226 -8.93 3.17 13.14
C ASP A 226 -7.81 2.53 13.98
N GLY A 227 -7.06 1.58 13.40
CA GLY A 227 -6.00 0.85 14.09
C GLY A 227 -6.48 -0.24 15.05
N SER A 228 -7.76 -0.60 15.04
CA SER A 228 -8.33 -1.56 15.97
C SER A 228 -8.33 -3.02 15.49
N GLN A 229 -7.83 -3.29 14.30
CA GLN A 229 -7.91 -4.60 13.67
C GLN A 229 -6.59 -5.41 13.77
N GLY A 230 -5.92 -5.34 14.92
CA GLY A 230 -4.63 -5.98 15.14
C GLY A 230 -3.50 -5.21 14.48
N GLY A 231 -2.55 -5.90 13.86
CA GLY A 231 -1.41 -5.20 13.25
C GLY A 231 -0.31 -6.11 12.71
N LEU A 232 0.83 -5.48 12.51
CA LEU A 232 2.06 -6.09 12.06
C LEU A 232 3.23 -5.58 12.91
N ALA A 233 3.96 -6.48 13.55
CA ALA A 233 5.15 -6.15 14.31
C ALA A 233 6.42 -6.58 13.55
N VAL A 234 7.40 -5.71 13.52
CA VAL A 234 8.76 -6.01 13.06
C VAL A 234 9.70 -5.76 14.23
N LEU A 235 10.39 -6.78 14.67
CA LEU A 235 11.43 -6.70 15.71
C LEU A 235 12.78 -6.92 15.06
N ARG A 236 13.72 -5.98 15.30
CA ARG A 236 15.07 -6.00 14.76
C ARG A 236 16.09 -6.07 15.88
N GLN A 237 17.11 -6.88 15.70
CA GLN A 237 18.19 -7.03 16.67
C GLN A 237 19.55 -6.92 15.97
N GLY A 238 20.47 -6.17 16.60
CA GLY A 238 21.86 -6.14 16.20
C GLY A 238 22.11 -5.61 14.80
N ASP A 239 21.76 -4.36 14.52
CA ASP A 239 21.94 -3.70 13.22
C ASP A 239 21.32 -4.51 12.07
N GLU A 240 20.08 -4.94 12.25
CA GLU A 240 19.34 -5.80 11.32
C GLU A 240 19.93 -7.22 11.12
N HIS A 241 20.81 -7.66 12.02
CA HIS A 241 21.36 -9.00 11.95
C HIS A 241 20.27 -10.08 12.00
N LEU A 242 19.26 -9.85 12.84
CA LEU A 242 18.07 -10.71 12.93
C LEU A 242 16.79 -9.86 12.90
N THR A 243 15.86 -10.22 12.03
CA THR A 243 14.58 -9.54 11.92
C THR A 243 13.44 -10.54 12.01
N LEU A 244 12.53 -10.33 12.95
CA LEU A 244 11.28 -11.08 13.09
C LEU A 244 10.14 -10.22 12.58
N VAL A 245 9.34 -10.76 11.67
CA VAL A 245 8.09 -10.17 11.19
C VAL A 245 6.93 -10.99 11.73
N PHE A 246 6.01 -10.38 12.45
CA PHE A 246 4.88 -11.06 13.07
C PHE A 246 3.55 -10.41 12.66
N LYS A 247 2.70 -11.18 11.98
CA LYS A 247 1.41 -10.72 11.45
C LYS A 247 0.26 -11.15 12.36
N TYR A 248 -0.52 -10.17 12.84
CA TYR A 248 -1.68 -10.41 13.68
C TYR A 248 -2.88 -9.49 13.31
N GLY A 249 -2.82 -8.88 12.12
CA GLY A 249 -3.77 -7.89 11.62
C GLY A 249 -5.03 -8.46 10.96
N ALA A 250 -5.68 -7.58 10.20
CA ALA A 250 -6.88 -7.87 9.41
C ALA A 250 -6.63 -8.87 8.25
N GLN A 251 -7.65 -9.15 7.46
CA GLN A 251 -7.56 -10.10 6.35
C GLN A 251 -6.83 -9.54 5.12
N GLY A 252 -6.71 -8.21 4.98
CA GLY A 252 -5.97 -7.59 3.90
C GLY A 252 -6.75 -7.48 2.58
N LEU A 253 -8.03 -7.19 2.63
CA LEU A 253 -8.92 -7.13 1.47
C LEU A 253 -8.79 -8.40 0.60
N SER A 254 -8.85 -8.30 -0.72
CA SER A 254 -8.74 -9.45 -1.63
C SER A 254 -7.35 -10.09 -1.67
N HIS A 255 -6.32 -9.39 -1.20
CA HIS A 255 -4.92 -9.86 -1.22
C HIS A 255 -4.50 -10.61 0.04
N GLY A 256 -5.33 -10.65 1.08
CA GLY A 256 -5.00 -11.28 2.34
C GLY A 256 -4.90 -12.81 2.26
N HIS A 257 -4.10 -13.37 3.19
CA HIS A 257 -3.93 -14.80 3.38
C HIS A 257 -4.55 -15.28 4.69
N TYR A 258 -4.76 -16.59 4.83
CA TYR A 258 -5.26 -17.20 6.08
C TYR A 258 -4.09 -17.53 7.01
N ASP A 259 -3.38 -16.51 7.43
CA ASP A 259 -2.09 -16.53 8.08
C ASP A 259 -2.05 -15.74 9.40
N LYS A 260 -3.15 -15.73 10.13
CA LYS A 260 -3.22 -15.05 11.44
C LYS A 260 -2.19 -15.62 12.40
N LEU A 261 -1.49 -14.75 13.12
CA LEU A 261 -0.40 -15.08 14.03
C LEU A 261 0.76 -15.82 13.33
N SER A 262 0.98 -15.57 12.04
CA SER A 262 2.16 -16.06 11.35
C SER A 262 3.38 -15.20 11.63
N PHE A 263 4.54 -15.80 11.44
CA PHE A 263 5.81 -15.07 11.55
C PHE A 263 6.80 -15.52 10.48
N SER A 264 7.68 -14.61 10.11
CA SER A 264 8.84 -14.86 9.26
C SER A 264 10.10 -14.39 9.96
N LEU A 265 11.22 -15.03 9.68
CA LEU A 265 12.50 -14.72 10.27
C LEU A 265 13.55 -14.49 9.19
N PHE A 266 14.27 -13.39 9.30
CA PHE A 266 15.34 -13.00 8.39
C PHE A 266 16.65 -12.86 9.15
N GLU A 267 17.75 -13.24 8.52
CA GLU A 267 19.11 -12.98 8.97
C GLU A 267 19.86 -12.23 7.87
N LYS A 268 20.21 -10.97 8.11
CA LYS A 268 20.94 -10.10 7.16
C LYS A 268 20.28 -10.00 5.77
N GLY A 269 18.95 -9.94 5.71
CA GLY A 269 18.20 -9.94 4.47
C GLY A 269 17.78 -11.32 3.94
N ASP A 270 18.50 -12.38 4.31
CA ASP A 270 18.16 -13.75 3.92
C ASP A 270 16.98 -14.30 4.73
N GLU A 271 16.00 -14.90 4.07
CA GLU A 271 14.86 -15.56 4.73
C GLU A 271 15.29 -16.88 5.38
N VAL A 272 15.26 -16.95 6.71
CA VAL A 272 15.49 -18.19 7.51
C VAL A 272 14.20 -18.99 7.66
N LEU A 273 13.11 -18.30 8.02
CA LEU A 273 11.75 -18.84 7.99
C LEU A 273 10.91 -17.97 7.04
N GLN A 274 10.65 -18.51 5.88
CA GLN A 274 10.05 -17.74 4.80
C GLN A 274 8.51 -17.68 4.85
N ASP A 275 7.96 -16.63 4.30
CA ASP A 275 6.63 -16.58 3.73
C ASP A 275 6.74 -16.71 2.20
N TYR A 276 5.80 -17.40 1.58
CA TYR A 276 5.83 -17.58 0.13
C TYR A 276 5.27 -16.36 -0.62
N GLY A 277 4.53 -15.52 0.07
CA GLY A 277 3.81 -14.42 -0.55
C GLY A 277 2.91 -14.90 -1.68
N LEU A 278 2.93 -14.20 -2.78
CA LEU A 278 2.24 -14.55 -4.02
C LEU A 278 2.95 -15.71 -4.75
N VAL A 279 2.23 -16.77 -5.07
CA VAL A 279 2.73 -17.79 -5.99
C VAL A 279 2.57 -17.31 -7.42
N ARG A 280 3.67 -16.80 -7.97
CA ARG A 280 3.77 -16.29 -9.33
C ARG A 280 5.14 -16.66 -9.91
N PHE A 281 5.14 -17.31 -11.05
CA PHE A 281 6.37 -17.68 -11.73
C PHE A 281 6.50 -16.93 -13.05
N VAL A 282 7.61 -16.24 -13.24
CA VAL A 282 7.85 -15.35 -14.39
C VAL A 282 7.88 -16.11 -15.73
N ASN A 283 8.29 -17.37 -15.71
CA ASN A 283 8.51 -18.18 -16.91
C ASN A 283 7.40 -19.22 -17.19
N ILE A 284 6.30 -19.18 -16.46
CA ILE A 284 5.16 -20.07 -16.69
C ILE A 284 4.02 -19.25 -17.29
N GLU A 285 3.47 -19.71 -18.40
CA GLU A 285 2.27 -19.13 -18.98
C GLU A 285 1.13 -19.19 -17.96
N GLN A 286 0.65 -18.02 -17.61
CA GLN A 286 -0.41 -17.86 -16.62
C GLN A 286 -1.75 -17.75 -17.35
N LYS A 287 -2.67 -18.65 -17.02
CA LYS A 287 -3.99 -18.71 -17.62
C LYS A 287 -5.04 -18.23 -16.64
N GLY A 288 -5.94 -17.40 -17.13
CA GLY A 288 -6.98 -16.77 -16.34
C GLY A 288 -6.56 -15.43 -15.75
N GLY A 289 -7.51 -14.68 -15.23
CA GLY A 289 -7.34 -13.31 -14.77
C GLY A 289 -6.21 -13.13 -13.76
N GLY A 290 -5.51 -12.02 -13.86
CA GLY A 290 -4.64 -11.50 -12.82
C GLY A 290 -3.24 -12.09 -12.70
N ASN A 291 -2.79 -12.94 -13.60
CA ASN A 291 -1.45 -13.53 -13.53
C ASN A 291 -1.17 -14.38 -12.26
N TYR A 292 -2.19 -14.91 -11.62
CA TYR A 292 -2.07 -15.80 -10.48
C TYR A 292 -2.14 -17.26 -10.91
N LEU A 293 -1.26 -18.08 -10.34
CA LEU A 293 -1.40 -19.53 -10.49
C LEU A 293 -2.54 -20.03 -9.59
N LYS A 294 -3.14 -21.15 -9.97
CA LYS A 294 -4.16 -21.81 -9.15
C LYS A 294 -3.66 -22.07 -7.72
N GLU A 295 -2.38 -22.40 -7.59
CA GLU A 295 -1.70 -22.67 -6.32
C GLU A 295 -1.67 -21.45 -5.39
N ASN A 296 -1.83 -20.23 -5.90
CA ASN A 296 -1.97 -19.06 -5.06
C ASN A 296 -3.19 -19.20 -4.14
N THR A 297 -4.34 -19.53 -4.68
CA THR A 297 -5.57 -19.71 -3.90
C THR A 297 -5.60 -21.05 -3.13
N THR A 298 -5.16 -22.14 -3.76
CA THR A 298 -5.33 -23.48 -3.19
C THR A 298 -4.25 -23.85 -2.18
N TRP A 299 -3.15 -23.12 -2.14
CA TRP A 299 -2.02 -23.41 -1.25
C TRP A 299 -1.42 -22.15 -0.62
N ALA A 300 -0.88 -21.19 -1.40
CA ALA A 300 -0.12 -20.07 -0.84
C ALA A 300 -0.94 -19.18 0.10
N LYS A 301 -2.22 -18.95 -0.19
CA LYS A 301 -3.14 -18.24 0.70
C LYS A 301 -3.59 -19.07 1.91
N GLN A 302 -3.36 -20.37 1.91
CA GLN A 302 -3.84 -21.26 2.97
C GLN A 302 -2.87 -21.33 4.13
N THR A 303 -3.35 -21.52 5.35
CA THR A 303 -2.54 -21.52 6.58
C THR A 303 -1.37 -22.50 6.54
N ILE A 304 -1.50 -23.61 5.81
CA ILE A 304 -0.45 -24.62 5.65
C ILE A 304 0.84 -24.07 5.00
N ALA A 305 0.74 -22.96 4.25
CA ALA A 305 1.89 -22.33 3.61
C ALA A 305 2.62 -21.33 4.49
N HIS A 306 2.17 -21.13 5.72
CA HIS A 306 2.67 -20.10 6.64
C HIS A 306 3.21 -20.71 7.93
N ASN A 307 4.13 -19.98 8.57
CA ASN A 307 4.62 -20.32 9.92
C ASN A 307 3.60 -19.87 10.97
N ALA A 308 2.45 -20.54 11.03
CA ALA A 308 1.31 -20.18 11.85
C ALA A 308 0.78 -21.38 12.65
N LEU A 309 0.02 -21.10 13.70
CA LEU A 309 -0.65 -22.16 14.46
C LEU A 309 -1.83 -22.73 13.66
N VAL A 310 -1.86 -24.04 13.52
CA VAL A 310 -2.91 -24.77 12.80
C VAL A 310 -3.67 -25.64 13.77
N GLN A 311 -5.00 -25.64 13.69
CA GLN A 311 -5.88 -26.52 14.45
C GLN A 311 -6.54 -27.53 13.53
N ASN A 312 -6.47 -28.84 13.88
CA ASN A 312 -7.10 -29.93 13.14
C ASN A 312 -6.67 -30.02 11.65
N GLU A 313 -5.43 -29.60 11.33
CA GLU A 313 -4.89 -29.62 9.96
C GLU A 313 -5.77 -28.89 8.94
N THR A 314 -6.46 -27.83 9.39
CA THR A 314 -7.33 -27.02 8.52
C THR A 314 -6.85 -25.59 8.44
N SER A 315 -7.11 -24.93 7.32
CA SER A 315 -6.87 -23.49 7.20
C SER A 315 -7.74 -22.68 8.16
N HIS A 316 -7.20 -21.56 8.62
CA HIS A 316 -7.95 -20.59 9.40
C HIS A 316 -9.27 -20.25 8.69
N PHE A 317 -10.36 -20.20 9.43
CA PHE A 317 -11.70 -19.89 8.91
C PHE A 317 -12.17 -20.82 7.76
N GLY A 318 -11.58 -22.03 7.65
CA GLY A 318 -11.85 -22.97 6.55
C GLY A 318 -11.48 -22.44 5.18
N GLY A 319 -10.53 -21.48 5.09
CA GLY A 319 -10.12 -20.82 3.84
C GLY A 319 -11.24 -19.97 3.22
N LYS A 320 -12.13 -19.39 4.01
CA LYS A 320 -13.27 -18.59 3.54
C LYS A 320 -13.08 -17.13 3.88
N TYR A 321 -13.01 -16.29 2.84
CA TYR A 321 -12.80 -14.85 2.97
C TYR A 321 -13.89 -14.18 3.82
N GLU A 322 -15.17 -14.53 3.61
CA GLU A 322 -16.31 -13.92 4.28
C GLU A 322 -16.28 -14.13 5.81
N ILE A 323 -15.59 -15.20 6.24
CA ILE A 323 -15.39 -15.45 7.67
C ILE A 323 -14.10 -14.77 8.14
N GLY A 324 -12.99 -14.97 7.40
CA GLY A 324 -11.69 -14.42 7.77
C GLY A 324 -11.68 -12.90 7.87
N SER A 325 -12.40 -12.20 6.99
CA SER A 325 -12.50 -10.74 6.97
C SER A 325 -13.19 -10.14 8.20
N GLN A 326 -13.93 -10.93 8.97
CA GLN A 326 -14.59 -10.50 10.20
C GLN A 326 -13.73 -10.70 11.46
N HIS A 327 -12.52 -11.25 11.30
CA HIS A 327 -11.68 -11.61 12.43
C HIS A 327 -10.28 -11.00 12.29
N HIS A 328 -9.78 -10.54 13.41
CA HIS A 328 -8.42 -10.07 13.62
C HIS A 328 -7.97 -10.44 15.02
N SER A 329 -6.68 -10.34 15.29
CA SER A 329 -6.16 -10.45 16.65
C SER A 329 -6.07 -9.07 17.30
N GLU A 330 -5.77 -9.03 18.57
CA GLU A 330 -5.54 -7.80 19.33
C GLU A 330 -4.11 -7.79 19.86
N LEU A 331 -3.53 -6.61 19.95
CA LEU A 331 -2.23 -6.43 20.61
C LEU A 331 -2.43 -6.57 22.12
N TYR A 332 -1.75 -7.56 22.70
CA TYR A 332 -1.70 -7.68 24.15
C TYR A 332 -0.48 -6.99 24.75
N PHE A 333 0.68 -7.16 24.11
CA PHE A 333 1.94 -6.60 24.60
C PHE A 333 2.95 -6.49 23.44
N TYR A 334 3.69 -5.39 23.40
CA TYR A 334 4.82 -5.17 22.53
C TYR A 334 5.89 -4.41 23.30
N ASP A 335 7.14 -4.87 23.21
CA ASP A 335 8.30 -4.23 23.81
C ASP A 335 9.50 -4.35 22.86
N ASP A 336 10.02 -3.23 22.43
CA ASP A 336 11.19 -3.12 21.57
C ASP A 336 12.42 -2.53 22.31
N ALA A 337 12.30 -2.30 23.61
CA ALA A 337 13.35 -1.64 24.40
C ALA A 337 14.67 -2.43 24.47
N ASN A 338 14.65 -3.72 24.10
CA ASN A 338 15.80 -4.61 24.10
C ASN A 338 16.04 -5.27 22.72
N SER A 339 15.39 -4.78 21.67
CA SER A 339 15.55 -5.26 20.30
C SER A 339 16.71 -4.57 19.57
#